data_56d34f4b2050c4b5210bb7630046549b
#
_entry.id   56d34f4b2050c4b5210bb7630046549b
#
_cell.length_a   1.000
_cell.length_b   1.000
_cell.length_c   1.000
_cell.angle_alpha   90.00
_cell.angle_beta   90.00
_cell.angle_gamma   90.00
#
_symmetry.space_group_name_H-M   'P 1'
#
loop_
_entity.id
_entity.type
_entity.pdbx_description
1 polymer ?
#
loop_
_entity_poly.entity_id
_entity_poly.type
_entity_poly.pdbx_seq_one_letter_code
_entity_poly.pdbx_strand_id
1 'polypeptide(L)'
;MTQAKTQGKTRSEGQWALGDTDPLNPNEVFKKEDPALNVRTRVEEVYSKQGFDSIDKTDLRGRLRWLGLYTQRKEGYDGTFTGEENVDLIEAPYFMLRVRSDGGLLTAASLRMLGQISTEFARDTADISDRQNIQYHWIRIEDMPEIWRRLDSVGLQTTEACGDCPRVVLGSPLAGESLDEVIDATPAVEEIVRRYVGNPEYANLPRKFKTAISGQQDVVHEINDVSFIGVHHPEHGPGLDLWVGGGLSTNPMLAQRLGAWVPLDEVPDVWEAVVSLFRDYGYRRLRSKARLKFLVKDWGVEKFREVLEREYLKRPLIDGPAPEAAVRPIDHVGVQKLRNGLNAVGVAAIAGRVSGTILTA
;
A
#
# COMPACT_ATOMS: atom_id res chain seq x y z
N MET A 1 34.42 -29.17 -26.90
CA MET A 1 33.71 -28.84 -25.65
C MET A 1 33.12 -27.45 -25.77
N THR A 2 31.83 -27.39 -26.12
CA THR A 2 31.12 -26.15 -26.35
C THR A 2 30.66 -25.63 -24.99
N GLN A 3 31.23 -24.52 -24.53
CA GLN A 3 30.75 -23.83 -23.32
C GLN A 3 29.29 -23.39 -23.55
N ALA A 4 28.36 -23.97 -22.81
CA ALA A 4 27.00 -23.48 -22.73
C ALA A 4 27.06 -22.05 -22.15
N LYS A 5 26.78 -21.05 -22.99
CA LYS A 5 26.54 -19.69 -22.53
C LYS A 5 25.38 -19.75 -21.55
N THR A 6 25.63 -19.51 -20.27
CA THR A 6 24.62 -19.22 -19.29
C THR A 6 23.81 -18.03 -19.80
N GLN A 7 22.62 -18.28 -20.33
CA GLN A 7 21.67 -17.22 -20.66
C GLN A 7 21.42 -16.43 -19.38
N GLY A 8 21.79 -15.17 -19.40
CA GLY A 8 21.57 -14.27 -18.27
C GLY A 8 20.08 -14.23 -17.95
N LYS A 9 19.75 -14.45 -16.68
CA LYS A 9 18.38 -14.37 -16.15
C LYS A 9 17.80 -13.01 -16.49
N THR A 10 16.84 -12.94 -17.40
CA THR A 10 16.18 -11.68 -17.78
C THR A 10 15.08 -11.32 -16.78
N ARG A 11 14.79 -10.02 -16.62
CA ARG A 11 13.70 -9.56 -15.73
C ARG A 11 12.30 -9.83 -16.31
N SER A 12 12.20 -10.00 -17.63
CA SER A 12 10.94 -10.21 -18.34
C SER A 12 10.35 -11.62 -18.22
N GLU A 13 10.88 -12.44 -17.31
CA GLU A 13 10.35 -13.78 -17.04
C GLU A 13 9.33 -13.76 -15.90
N GLY A 14 8.36 -14.69 -15.93
CA GLY A 14 7.34 -14.89 -14.91
C GLY A 14 6.09 -14.04 -15.11
N GLN A 15 5.79 -13.64 -16.34
CA GLN A 15 4.57 -12.92 -16.70
C GLN A 15 3.43 -13.91 -16.93
N TRP A 16 2.40 -13.87 -16.10
CA TRP A 16 1.27 -14.79 -16.17
C TRP A 16 0.50 -14.70 -17.49
N ALA A 17 0.36 -13.49 -18.04
CA ALA A 17 -0.29 -13.27 -19.32
C ALA A 17 0.44 -13.98 -20.49
N LEU A 18 1.73 -14.33 -20.33
CA LEU A 18 2.52 -15.06 -21.31
C LEU A 18 2.65 -16.57 -21.00
N GLY A 19 1.90 -17.06 -20.00
CA GLY A 19 1.90 -18.46 -19.60
C GLY A 19 2.96 -18.83 -18.56
N ASP A 20 3.78 -17.90 -18.09
CA ASP A 20 4.83 -18.15 -17.11
C ASP A 20 4.25 -18.18 -15.67
N THR A 21 3.52 -19.23 -15.33
CA THR A 21 2.83 -19.35 -14.01
C THR A 21 3.64 -20.14 -12.98
N ASP A 22 4.79 -20.70 -13.34
CA ASP A 22 5.63 -21.43 -12.40
C ASP A 22 6.41 -20.48 -11.46
N PRO A 23 6.53 -20.84 -10.18
CA PRO A 23 7.26 -20.02 -9.22
C PRO A 23 8.75 -19.91 -9.58
N LEU A 24 9.23 -18.69 -9.77
CA LEU A 24 10.61 -18.42 -10.20
C LEU A 24 11.52 -17.95 -9.06
N ASN A 25 10.99 -17.80 -7.86
CA ASN A 25 11.73 -17.46 -6.66
C ASN A 25 10.97 -17.91 -5.39
N PRO A 26 11.63 -18.02 -4.21
CA PRO A 26 11.00 -18.52 -2.98
C PRO A 26 9.74 -17.78 -2.55
N ASN A 27 9.60 -16.48 -2.85
CA ASN A 27 8.39 -15.74 -2.49
C ASN A 27 7.20 -16.15 -3.37
N GLU A 28 7.42 -16.47 -4.64
CA GLU A 28 6.37 -16.98 -5.52
C GLU A 28 5.95 -18.40 -5.10
N VAL A 29 6.89 -19.23 -4.60
CA VAL A 29 6.59 -20.57 -4.10
C VAL A 29 5.55 -20.51 -2.99
N PHE A 30 5.83 -19.81 -1.88
CA PHE A 30 4.90 -19.82 -0.74
C PHE A 30 3.56 -19.15 -1.05
N LYS A 31 3.51 -18.20 -1.98
CA LYS A 31 2.27 -17.56 -2.43
C LYS A 31 1.41 -18.49 -3.28
N LYS A 32 2.02 -19.43 -4.03
CA LYS A 32 1.33 -20.44 -4.82
C LYS A 32 0.84 -21.61 -3.95
N GLU A 33 1.63 -22.00 -2.95
CA GLU A 33 1.31 -23.12 -2.05
C GLU A 33 0.07 -22.86 -1.20
N ASP A 34 -0.05 -21.64 -0.66
CA ASP A 34 -1.16 -21.26 0.21
C ASP A 34 -1.41 -19.76 0.12
N PRO A 35 -2.65 -19.32 -0.20
CA PRO A 35 -2.99 -17.89 -0.23
C PRO A 35 -2.62 -17.20 1.09
N ALA A 36 -1.90 -16.07 0.98
CA ALA A 36 -1.32 -15.42 2.15
C ALA A 36 -2.36 -14.95 3.17
N LEU A 37 -3.59 -14.65 2.76
CA LEU A 37 -4.67 -14.22 3.65
C LEU A 37 -5.14 -15.34 4.60
N ASN A 38 -4.94 -16.63 4.24
CA ASN A 38 -5.30 -17.76 5.10
C ASN A 38 -4.55 -17.78 6.44
N VAL A 39 -3.44 -17.05 6.54
CA VAL A 39 -2.65 -16.99 7.79
C VAL A 39 -3.44 -16.37 8.95
N ARG A 40 -4.49 -15.58 8.68
CA ARG A 40 -5.33 -15.01 9.73
C ARG A 40 -5.97 -16.09 10.60
N THR A 41 -6.57 -17.09 9.99
CA THR A 41 -7.16 -18.22 10.71
C THR A 41 -6.12 -18.96 11.57
N ARG A 42 -4.90 -19.14 11.05
CA ARG A 42 -3.82 -19.77 11.84
C ARG A 42 -3.40 -18.92 13.03
N VAL A 43 -3.38 -17.59 12.90
CA VAL A 43 -3.14 -16.73 14.04
C VAL A 43 -4.24 -16.87 15.09
N GLU A 44 -5.50 -16.82 14.69
CA GLU A 44 -6.66 -16.89 15.62
C GLU A 44 -6.79 -18.26 16.29
N GLU A 45 -6.56 -19.34 15.57
CA GLU A 45 -6.79 -20.70 16.07
C GLU A 45 -5.59 -21.37 16.71
N VAL A 46 -4.37 -21.04 16.28
CA VAL A 46 -3.14 -21.73 16.68
C VAL A 46 -2.14 -20.77 17.32
N TYR A 47 -1.61 -19.80 16.57
CA TYR A 47 -0.44 -19.04 17.00
C TYR A 47 -0.72 -18.13 18.22
N SER A 48 -1.91 -17.54 18.31
CA SER A 48 -2.29 -16.75 19.49
C SER A 48 -2.41 -17.59 20.77
N LYS A 49 -2.64 -18.89 20.66
CA LYS A 49 -2.80 -19.81 21.80
C LYS A 49 -1.50 -20.50 22.18
N GLN A 50 -0.61 -20.75 21.22
CA GLN A 50 0.62 -21.51 21.42
C GLN A 50 1.88 -20.65 21.46
N GLY A 51 1.76 -19.35 21.13
CA GLY A 51 2.84 -18.39 21.21
C GLY A 51 3.77 -18.36 19.99
N PHE A 52 4.73 -17.45 20.05
CA PHE A 52 5.65 -17.10 18.95
C PHE A 52 6.39 -18.33 18.37
N ASP A 53 6.86 -19.23 19.22
CA ASP A 53 7.67 -20.39 18.80
C ASP A 53 6.86 -21.43 18.00
N SER A 54 5.53 -21.35 18.02
CA SER A 54 4.64 -22.22 17.24
C SER A 54 4.48 -21.79 15.78
N ILE A 55 4.95 -20.60 15.43
CA ILE A 55 4.70 -20.00 14.12
C ILE A 55 5.58 -20.70 13.06
N ASP A 56 4.92 -21.19 11.99
CA ASP A 56 5.64 -21.71 10.82
C ASP A 56 6.58 -20.65 10.24
N LYS A 57 7.79 -21.04 9.87
CA LYS A 57 8.82 -20.11 9.39
C LYS A 57 8.43 -19.38 8.11
N THR A 58 7.64 -20.01 7.25
CA THR A 58 7.14 -19.40 6.01
C THR A 58 6.06 -18.37 6.32
N ASP A 59 5.21 -18.64 7.30
CA ASP A 59 4.23 -17.67 7.78
C ASP A 59 4.93 -16.49 8.46
N LEU A 60 5.86 -16.78 9.38
CA LEU A 60 6.62 -15.77 10.14
C LEU A 60 7.33 -14.76 9.22
N ARG A 61 8.01 -15.24 8.19
CA ARG A 61 8.83 -14.42 7.29
C ARG A 61 8.11 -14.01 6.00
N GLY A 62 6.98 -14.63 5.70
CA GLY A 62 6.21 -14.46 4.48
C GLY A 62 4.81 -13.92 4.71
N ARG A 63 3.88 -14.81 5.06
CA ARG A 63 2.43 -14.55 4.99
C ARG A 63 1.91 -13.58 6.04
N LEU A 64 2.48 -13.53 7.26
CA LEU A 64 2.07 -12.59 8.29
C LEU A 64 2.15 -11.12 7.85
N ARG A 65 2.98 -10.81 6.86
CA ARG A 65 3.06 -9.46 6.28
C ARG A 65 1.75 -9.00 5.67
N TRP A 66 0.92 -9.89 5.13
CA TRP A 66 -0.40 -9.54 4.60
C TRP A 66 -1.36 -9.04 5.68
N LEU A 67 -1.10 -9.42 6.93
CA LEU A 67 -1.82 -8.91 8.09
C LEU A 67 -1.13 -7.73 8.78
N GLY A 68 -0.14 -7.13 8.12
CA GLY A 68 0.60 -5.99 8.67
C GLY A 68 1.67 -6.36 9.70
N LEU A 69 1.91 -7.64 9.96
CA LEU A 69 2.86 -8.13 10.95
C LEU A 69 4.26 -8.35 10.37
N TYR A 70 5.26 -7.75 11.00
CA TYR A 70 6.67 -7.95 10.71
C TYR A 70 7.40 -8.34 11.98
N THR A 71 8.30 -9.32 11.90
CA THR A 71 9.20 -9.64 13.00
C THR A 71 10.05 -8.44 13.40
N GLN A 72 10.27 -8.28 14.67
CA GLN A 72 11.12 -7.24 15.26
C GLN A 72 12.47 -7.84 15.63
N ARG A 73 13.54 -7.07 15.50
CA ARG A 73 14.86 -7.51 15.95
C ARG A 73 15.01 -7.30 17.43
N LYS A 74 15.85 -8.15 18.05
CA LYS A 74 16.30 -7.96 19.43
C LYS A 74 17.02 -6.60 19.56
N GLU A 75 16.99 -6.04 20.75
CA GLU A 75 17.69 -4.80 21.06
C GLU A 75 19.21 -4.95 20.80
N GLY A 76 19.82 -3.92 20.26
CA GLY A 76 21.23 -3.89 19.89
C GLY A 76 21.57 -4.42 18.48
N TYR A 77 20.61 -4.99 17.76
CA TYR A 77 20.80 -5.43 16.38
C TYR A 77 20.25 -4.40 15.39
N ASP A 78 21.13 -3.76 14.66
CA ASP A 78 20.78 -2.76 13.65
C ASP A 78 20.79 -3.30 12.21
N GLY A 79 20.81 -2.39 11.23
CA GLY A 79 20.83 -2.71 9.80
C GLY A 79 22.07 -3.43 9.31
N THR A 80 23.19 -3.43 10.06
CA THR A 80 24.45 -4.10 9.68
C THR A 80 24.30 -5.62 9.69
N PHE A 81 23.35 -6.14 10.46
CA PHE A 81 23.04 -7.58 10.57
C PHE A 81 22.02 -8.05 9.52
N THR A 82 21.79 -7.29 8.46
CA THR A 82 20.78 -7.65 7.43
C THR A 82 21.15 -8.91 6.65
N GLY A 83 22.43 -9.26 6.56
CA GLY A 83 22.94 -10.44 5.90
C GLY A 83 23.20 -11.65 6.82
N GLU A 84 22.76 -11.59 8.10
CA GLU A 84 22.92 -12.70 9.02
C GLU A 84 22.20 -13.96 8.50
N GLU A 85 22.93 -15.06 8.39
CA GLU A 85 22.40 -16.33 7.87
C GLU A 85 21.41 -16.97 8.87
N ASN A 86 21.65 -16.78 10.17
CA ASN A 86 20.77 -17.30 11.23
C ASN A 86 19.91 -16.18 11.82
N VAL A 87 18.86 -15.78 11.07
CA VAL A 87 17.90 -14.75 11.50
C VAL A 87 17.20 -15.08 12.82
N ASP A 88 17.09 -16.37 13.20
CA ASP A 88 16.47 -16.78 14.48
C ASP A 88 17.26 -16.22 15.69
N LEU A 89 18.55 -15.98 15.54
CA LEU A 89 19.38 -15.40 16.60
C LEU A 89 19.08 -13.92 16.89
N ILE A 90 18.58 -13.20 15.88
CA ILE A 90 18.38 -11.76 15.96
C ILE A 90 16.89 -11.36 16.05
N GLU A 91 15.96 -12.28 15.84
CA GLU A 91 14.52 -12.00 15.95
C GLU A 91 14.09 -11.97 17.43
N ALA A 92 13.33 -10.95 17.80
CA ALA A 92 12.62 -10.89 19.07
C ALA A 92 11.23 -11.55 18.92
N PRO A 93 10.61 -12.08 19.99
CA PRO A 93 9.27 -12.65 19.95
C PRO A 93 8.18 -11.57 19.92
N TYR A 94 8.43 -10.52 19.14
CA TYR A 94 7.56 -9.37 18.98
C TYR A 94 7.41 -8.98 17.51
N PHE A 95 6.32 -8.28 17.22
CA PHE A 95 6.02 -7.78 15.88
C PHE A 95 5.89 -6.26 15.86
N MET A 96 6.28 -5.68 14.74
CA MET A 96 5.72 -4.41 14.29
C MET A 96 4.39 -4.73 13.60
N LEU A 97 3.32 -4.07 14.05
CA LEU A 97 2.00 -4.16 13.44
C LEU A 97 1.68 -2.86 12.70
N ARG A 98 1.13 -2.99 11.50
CA ARG A 98 0.66 -1.85 10.70
C ARG A 98 -0.86 -1.89 10.57
N VAL A 99 -1.51 -0.82 11.02
CA VAL A 99 -2.95 -0.59 10.84
C VAL A 99 -3.15 0.27 9.60
N ARG A 100 -4.08 -0.11 8.73
CA ARG A 100 -4.46 0.67 7.55
C ARG A 100 -5.30 1.89 7.97
N SER A 101 -5.04 3.00 7.29
CA SER A 101 -5.88 4.19 7.32
C SER A 101 -5.97 4.71 5.89
N ASP A 102 -6.86 4.07 5.10
CA ASP A 102 -7.03 4.42 3.69
C ASP A 102 -7.63 5.82 3.55
N GLY A 103 -7.03 6.64 2.69
CA GLY A 103 -7.36 8.05 2.58
C GLY A 103 -6.87 8.92 3.75
N GLY A 104 -6.38 8.31 4.84
CA GLY A 104 -5.84 9.03 6.01
C GLY A 104 -6.88 9.60 6.97
N LEU A 105 -8.17 9.45 6.69
CA LEU A 105 -9.24 10.00 7.51
C LEU A 105 -9.54 9.09 8.71
N LEU A 106 -9.57 9.67 9.91
CA LEU A 106 -9.85 8.96 11.16
C LEU A 106 -10.91 9.70 11.97
N THR A 107 -11.85 8.97 12.53
CA THR A 107 -12.81 9.52 13.50
C THR A 107 -12.16 9.66 14.87
N ALA A 108 -12.76 10.49 15.74
CA ALA A 108 -12.34 10.57 17.14
C ALA A 108 -12.43 9.21 17.87
N ALA A 109 -13.43 8.39 17.52
CA ALA A 109 -13.56 7.03 18.06
C ALA A 109 -12.40 6.14 17.64
N SER A 110 -12.02 6.19 16.34
CA SER A 110 -10.87 5.45 15.80
C SER A 110 -9.56 5.89 16.46
N LEU A 111 -9.33 7.20 16.65
CA LEU A 111 -8.13 7.72 17.32
C LEU A 111 -8.05 7.25 18.78
N ARG A 112 -9.15 7.29 19.54
CA ARG A 112 -9.17 6.78 20.92
C ARG A 112 -8.87 5.29 20.99
N MET A 113 -9.45 4.50 20.08
CA MET A 113 -9.19 3.07 20.03
C MET A 113 -7.72 2.79 19.70
N LEU A 114 -7.15 3.51 18.72
CA LEU A 114 -5.72 3.42 18.41
C LEU A 114 -4.85 3.78 19.62
N GLY A 115 -5.22 4.84 20.38
CA GLY A 115 -4.55 5.22 21.62
C GLY A 115 -4.60 4.13 22.68
N GLN A 116 -5.77 3.55 22.92
CA GLN A 116 -5.94 2.44 23.89
C GLN A 116 -5.11 1.22 23.52
N ILE A 117 -5.11 0.82 22.24
CA ILE A 117 -4.26 -0.28 21.74
C ILE A 117 -2.78 0.03 21.96
N SER A 118 -2.35 1.26 21.68
CA SER A 118 -0.97 1.71 21.92
C SER A 118 -0.55 1.57 23.38
N THR A 119 -1.37 2.07 24.28
CA THR A 119 -1.08 2.06 25.73
C THR A 119 -1.05 0.64 26.28
N GLU A 120 -1.98 -0.22 25.86
CA GLU A 120 -2.15 -1.55 26.43
C GLU A 120 -1.16 -2.57 25.81
N PHE A 121 -0.93 -2.53 24.49
CA PHE A 121 -0.20 -3.58 23.78
C PHE A 121 1.14 -3.11 23.18
N ALA A 122 1.39 -1.81 23.04
CA ALA A 122 2.54 -1.27 22.33
C ALA A 122 3.40 -0.29 23.14
N ARG A 123 3.49 -0.49 24.45
CA ARG A 123 4.31 0.31 25.39
C ARG A 123 4.04 1.82 25.28
N ASP A 124 2.77 2.21 25.11
CA ASP A 124 2.32 3.60 24.94
C ASP A 124 3.00 4.36 23.79
N THR A 125 3.40 3.65 22.72
CA THR A 125 4.01 4.28 21.55
C THR A 125 3.34 3.85 20.25
N ALA A 126 3.24 4.78 19.30
CA ALA A 126 2.83 4.53 17.94
C ALA A 126 3.59 5.44 16.98
N ASP A 127 3.70 5.04 15.72
CA ASP A 127 4.29 5.85 14.66
C ASP A 127 3.27 6.08 13.55
N ILE A 128 3.07 7.34 13.18
CA ILE A 128 2.33 7.72 11.98
C ILE A 128 3.32 7.65 10.81
N SER A 129 3.05 6.79 9.83
CA SER A 129 3.95 6.62 8.69
C SER A 129 3.70 7.65 7.60
N ASP A 130 4.68 7.81 6.69
CA ASP A 130 4.59 8.60 5.46
C ASP A 130 3.43 8.20 4.52
N ARG A 131 2.77 7.09 4.80
CA ARG A 131 1.59 6.61 4.08
C ARG A 131 0.35 6.54 4.97
N GLN A 132 0.25 7.41 5.95
CA GLN A 132 -0.92 7.56 6.81
C GLN A 132 -1.30 6.32 7.64
N ASN A 133 -0.45 5.28 7.67
CA ASN A 133 -0.69 4.13 8.54
C ASN A 133 -0.26 4.43 9.97
N ILE A 134 -0.91 3.76 10.92
CA ILE A 134 -0.41 3.67 12.29
C ILE A 134 0.45 2.40 12.41
N GLN A 135 1.62 2.53 13.01
CA GLN A 135 2.53 1.42 13.29
C GLN A 135 2.74 1.28 14.79
N TYR A 136 2.58 0.05 15.28
CA TYR A 136 2.89 -0.33 16.64
C TYR A 136 4.12 -1.21 16.68
N HIS A 137 4.84 -1.19 17.78
CA HIS A 137 5.96 -2.08 18.06
C HIS A 137 5.67 -2.92 19.30
N TRP A 138 6.45 -3.99 19.49
CA TRP A 138 6.36 -4.93 20.62
C TRP A 138 5.03 -5.69 20.72
N ILE A 139 4.29 -5.80 19.63
CA ILE A 139 3.04 -6.56 19.58
C ILE A 139 3.35 -8.04 19.70
N ARG A 140 2.62 -8.73 20.57
CA ARG A 140 2.69 -10.18 20.74
C ARG A 140 1.66 -10.85 19.84
N ILE A 141 1.97 -12.05 19.36
CA ILE A 141 1.04 -12.81 18.52
C ILE A 141 -0.22 -13.20 19.29
N GLU A 142 -0.09 -13.40 20.59
CA GLU A 142 -1.18 -13.78 21.50
C GLU A 142 -2.23 -12.69 21.62
N ASP A 143 -1.84 -11.42 21.47
CA ASP A 143 -2.72 -10.26 21.62
C ASP A 143 -3.48 -9.93 20.32
N MET A 144 -3.09 -10.53 19.19
CA MET A 144 -3.64 -10.17 17.88
C MET A 144 -5.15 -10.34 17.74
N PRO A 145 -5.80 -11.43 18.24
CA PRO A 145 -7.26 -11.56 18.13
C PRO A 145 -8.02 -10.41 18.81
N GLU A 146 -7.55 -9.97 19.99
CA GLU A 146 -8.17 -8.85 20.69
C GLU A 146 -7.90 -7.50 20.00
N ILE A 147 -6.69 -7.29 19.52
CA ILE A 147 -6.36 -6.09 18.73
C ILE A 147 -7.25 -5.99 17.49
N TRP A 148 -7.42 -7.07 16.74
CA TRP A 148 -8.30 -7.08 15.57
C TRP A 148 -9.75 -6.81 15.94
N ARG A 149 -10.28 -7.44 16.97
CA ARG A 149 -11.64 -7.21 17.45
C ARG A 149 -11.88 -5.72 17.77
N ARG A 150 -10.91 -5.07 18.41
CA ARG A 150 -10.97 -3.62 18.73
C ARG A 150 -10.91 -2.77 17.47
N LEU A 151 -10.00 -3.05 16.54
CA LEU A 151 -9.89 -2.32 15.29
C LEU A 151 -11.17 -2.45 14.45
N ASP A 152 -11.70 -3.67 14.31
CA ASP A 152 -12.94 -3.95 13.58
C ASP A 152 -14.12 -3.14 14.15
N SER A 153 -14.19 -2.95 15.49
CA SER A 153 -15.27 -2.19 16.15
C SER A 153 -15.31 -0.69 15.79
N VAL A 154 -14.24 -0.16 15.22
CA VAL A 154 -14.12 1.25 14.77
C VAL A 154 -13.83 1.36 13.26
N GLY A 155 -14.06 0.28 12.50
CA GLY A 155 -13.91 0.26 11.05
C GLY A 155 -12.46 0.28 10.56
N LEU A 156 -11.48 -0.07 11.41
CA LEU A 156 -10.07 -0.17 11.04
C LEU A 156 -9.64 -1.62 10.87
N GLN A 157 -8.59 -1.85 10.09
CA GLN A 157 -8.09 -3.18 9.79
C GLN A 157 -6.58 -3.19 9.53
N THR A 158 -6.01 -4.41 9.52
CA THR A 158 -4.61 -4.63 9.19
C THR A 158 -4.42 -5.46 7.90
N THR A 159 -5.53 -5.93 7.31
CA THR A 159 -5.54 -6.76 6.10
C THR A 159 -4.81 -6.05 4.96
N GLU A 160 -3.82 -6.72 4.36
CA GLU A 160 -3.01 -6.18 3.27
C GLU A 160 -2.28 -4.86 3.57
N ALA A 161 -2.11 -4.51 4.84
CA ALA A 161 -1.28 -3.37 5.22
C ALA A 161 0.18 -3.52 4.75
N CYS A 162 0.61 -4.76 4.48
CA CYS A 162 1.87 -5.11 3.85
C CYS A 162 1.74 -6.36 2.95
N GLY A 163 2.85 -6.82 2.36
CA GLY A 163 2.84 -7.96 1.43
C GLY A 163 2.98 -7.55 -0.03
N ASP A 164 2.83 -8.52 -0.92
CA ASP A 164 2.76 -8.32 -2.37
C ASP A 164 1.29 -8.21 -2.80
N CYS A 165 0.65 -7.15 -2.38
CA CYS A 165 -0.78 -6.87 -2.47
C CYS A 165 -1.00 -5.35 -2.61
N PRO A 166 -2.24 -4.89 -2.84
CA PRO A 166 -2.61 -3.50 -2.76
C PRO A 166 -2.35 -2.93 -1.36
N ARG A 167 -1.54 -1.88 -1.29
CA ARG A 167 -1.23 -1.21 -0.02
C ARG A 167 -2.27 -0.16 0.29
N VAL A 168 -2.20 0.40 1.49
CA VAL A 168 -3.06 1.51 1.86
C VAL A 168 -3.09 2.57 0.76
N VAL A 169 -4.27 3.09 0.48
CA VAL A 169 -4.47 4.21 -0.46
C VAL A 169 -4.10 5.50 0.25
N LEU A 170 -3.12 6.22 -0.28
CA LEU A 170 -2.73 7.54 0.19
C LEU A 170 -3.74 8.56 -0.34
N GLY A 171 -4.34 9.35 0.54
CA GLY A 171 -5.28 10.41 0.19
C GLY A 171 -4.85 11.77 0.71
N SER A 172 -5.59 12.82 0.32
CA SER A 172 -5.43 14.13 0.94
C SER A 172 -5.87 14.11 2.40
N PRO A 173 -5.11 14.67 3.34
CA PRO A 173 -5.59 14.84 4.71
C PRO A 173 -6.73 15.85 4.84
N LEU A 174 -7.02 16.61 3.78
CA LEU A 174 -8.09 17.60 3.71
C LEU A 174 -9.18 17.20 2.68
N ALA A 175 -9.25 15.92 2.29
CA ALA A 175 -10.23 15.43 1.32
C ALA A 175 -11.66 15.82 1.71
N GLY A 176 -12.43 16.33 0.76
CA GLY A 176 -13.80 16.82 0.93
C GLY A 176 -13.93 18.21 1.56
N GLU A 177 -12.87 18.73 2.20
CA GLU A 177 -12.89 19.98 2.96
C GLU A 177 -11.95 21.08 2.41
N SER A 178 -11.01 20.73 1.52
CA SER A 178 -10.07 21.69 0.96
C SER A 178 -10.73 22.70 0.04
N LEU A 179 -10.31 23.98 0.12
CA LEU A 179 -10.77 25.03 -0.80
C LEU A 179 -10.24 24.85 -2.24
N ASP A 180 -9.09 24.21 -2.38
CA ASP A 180 -8.37 24.08 -3.65
C ASP A 180 -8.67 22.77 -4.36
N GLU A 181 -9.51 21.92 -3.76
CA GLU A 181 -9.83 20.59 -4.26
C GLU A 181 -10.79 20.67 -5.47
N VAL A 182 -10.41 20.02 -6.56
CA VAL A 182 -11.21 19.92 -7.79
C VAL A 182 -12.44 19.05 -7.56
N ILE A 183 -12.25 17.94 -6.83
CA ILE A 183 -13.27 16.94 -6.55
C ILE A 183 -12.91 16.18 -5.27
N ASP A 184 -13.90 15.87 -4.43
CA ASP A 184 -13.68 14.96 -3.30
C ASP A 184 -13.45 13.54 -3.80
N ALA A 185 -12.24 13.04 -3.59
CA ALA A 185 -11.83 11.71 -4.03
C ALA A 185 -12.14 10.58 -3.02
N THR A 186 -12.64 10.91 -1.83
CA THR A 186 -12.95 9.94 -0.76
C THR A 186 -13.84 8.78 -1.22
N PRO A 187 -14.93 9.01 -2.00
CA PRO A 187 -15.80 7.91 -2.45
C PRO A 187 -15.06 6.85 -3.29
N ALA A 188 -14.11 7.28 -4.12
CA ALA A 188 -13.32 6.34 -4.92
C ALA A 188 -12.34 5.52 -4.05
N VAL A 189 -11.75 6.13 -3.02
CA VAL A 189 -10.90 5.42 -2.04
C VAL A 189 -11.70 4.36 -1.29
N GLU A 190 -12.87 4.73 -0.76
CA GLU A 190 -13.76 3.82 -0.02
C GLU A 190 -14.22 2.65 -0.89
N GLU A 191 -14.59 2.91 -2.14
CA GLU A 191 -15.04 1.87 -3.06
C GLU A 191 -13.92 0.90 -3.46
N ILE A 192 -12.69 1.39 -3.68
CA ILE A 192 -11.51 0.54 -3.92
C ILE A 192 -11.26 -0.36 -2.70
N VAL A 193 -11.30 0.19 -1.50
CA VAL A 193 -11.09 -0.58 -0.27
C VAL A 193 -12.18 -1.65 -0.12
N ARG A 194 -13.44 -1.28 -0.31
CA ARG A 194 -14.58 -2.17 -0.21
C ARG A 194 -14.55 -3.35 -1.19
N ARG A 195 -14.13 -3.11 -2.44
CA ARG A 195 -14.12 -4.14 -3.50
C ARG A 195 -12.89 -5.03 -3.47
N TYR A 196 -11.72 -4.48 -3.16
CA TYR A 196 -10.47 -5.12 -3.52
C TYR A 196 -9.55 -5.46 -2.34
N VAL A 197 -9.68 -4.80 -1.19
CA VAL A 197 -8.87 -5.14 0.00
C VAL A 197 -9.40 -6.43 0.62
N GLY A 198 -8.50 -7.40 0.80
CA GLY A 198 -8.86 -8.74 1.29
C GLY A 198 -9.45 -9.66 0.21
N ASN A 199 -9.53 -9.21 -1.04
CA ASN A 199 -9.94 -10.06 -2.16
C ASN A 199 -8.76 -10.93 -2.62
N PRO A 200 -8.87 -12.28 -2.54
CA PRO A 200 -7.78 -13.19 -2.90
C PRO A 200 -7.22 -13.00 -4.31
N GLU A 201 -8.03 -12.49 -5.24
CA GLU A 201 -7.63 -12.25 -6.62
C GLU A 201 -6.52 -11.20 -6.73
N TYR A 202 -6.47 -10.23 -5.82
CA TYR A 202 -5.47 -9.16 -5.78
C TYR A 202 -4.42 -9.36 -4.69
N ALA A 203 -4.55 -10.40 -3.87
CA ALA A 203 -3.63 -10.68 -2.77
C ALA A 203 -2.30 -11.33 -3.20
N ASN A 204 -2.12 -11.66 -4.50
CA ASN A 204 -0.90 -12.24 -5.06
C ASN A 204 -0.38 -11.44 -6.26
N LEU A 205 0.12 -10.25 -6.00
CA LEU A 205 0.79 -9.43 -7.01
C LEU A 205 2.28 -9.78 -7.13
N PRO A 206 2.96 -9.39 -8.24
CA PRO A 206 4.41 -9.56 -8.36
C PRO A 206 5.19 -8.89 -7.22
N ARG A 207 4.71 -7.75 -6.75
CA ARG A 207 5.27 -6.96 -5.65
C ARG A 207 4.19 -6.06 -5.08
N LYS A 208 4.50 -5.38 -3.93
CA LYS A 208 3.62 -4.34 -3.36
C LYS A 208 3.15 -3.37 -4.42
N PHE A 209 1.88 -3.01 -4.36
CA PHE A 209 1.22 -2.04 -5.22
C PHE A 209 0.75 -0.85 -4.38
N LYS A 210 1.27 0.33 -4.66
CA LYS A 210 1.01 1.56 -3.92
C LYS A 210 0.12 2.49 -4.73
N THR A 211 -0.90 3.02 -4.11
CA THR A 211 -1.89 3.92 -4.72
C THR A 211 -1.86 5.28 -4.02
N ALA A 212 -2.05 6.36 -4.78
CA ALA A 212 -2.41 7.67 -4.26
C ALA A 212 -3.62 8.21 -5.03
N ILE A 213 -4.61 8.75 -4.31
CA ILE A 213 -5.81 9.37 -4.91
C ILE A 213 -6.07 10.66 -4.14
N SER A 214 -6.09 11.78 -4.86
CA SER A 214 -6.37 13.09 -4.28
C SER A 214 -7.10 13.98 -5.29
N GLY A 215 -8.08 14.72 -4.83
CA GLY A 215 -8.80 15.70 -5.63
C GLY A 215 -8.00 16.96 -5.96
N GLN A 216 -6.74 17.04 -5.49
CA GLN A 216 -5.79 18.13 -5.75
C GLN A 216 -4.36 17.61 -5.73
N GLN A 217 -3.40 18.44 -6.17
CA GLN A 217 -1.99 18.06 -6.16
C GLN A 217 -1.36 18.39 -4.78
N ASP A 218 -1.71 17.63 -3.75
CA ASP A 218 -1.28 17.86 -2.37
C ASP A 218 -0.66 16.63 -1.69
N VAL A 219 -0.47 15.55 -2.43
CA VAL A 219 0.24 14.35 -1.98
C VAL A 219 1.39 14.02 -2.93
N VAL A 220 2.39 13.31 -2.45
CA VAL A 220 3.53 12.88 -3.29
C VAL A 220 3.07 11.72 -4.19
N HIS A 221 2.34 12.05 -5.25
CA HIS A 221 1.71 11.09 -6.14
C HIS A 221 2.71 10.38 -7.05
N GLU A 222 3.79 11.05 -7.46
CA GLU A 222 4.76 10.54 -8.44
C GLU A 222 5.57 9.34 -7.96
N ILE A 223 5.52 9.00 -6.66
CA ILE A 223 6.26 7.86 -6.11
C ILE A 223 5.39 6.62 -5.86
N ASN A 224 4.19 6.60 -6.41
CA ASN A 224 3.24 5.48 -6.30
C ASN A 224 3.20 4.66 -7.59
N ASP A 225 2.75 3.40 -7.49
CA ASP A 225 2.59 2.53 -8.65
C ASP A 225 1.45 3.01 -9.56
N VAL A 226 0.37 3.53 -8.95
CA VAL A 226 -0.73 4.22 -9.61
C VAL A 226 -1.15 5.44 -8.81
N SER A 227 -1.52 6.52 -9.50
CA SER A 227 -2.09 7.71 -8.85
C SER A 227 -3.18 8.33 -9.70
N PHE A 228 -4.17 8.93 -9.02
CA PHE A 228 -5.26 9.68 -9.62
C PHE A 228 -5.30 11.05 -8.95
N ILE A 229 -5.15 12.12 -9.75
CA ILE A 229 -5.03 13.49 -9.24
C ILE A 229 -6.08 14.38 -9.89
N GLY A 230 -6.81 15.13 -9.06
CA GLY A 230 -7.90 16.00 -9.49
C GLY A 230 -7.49 16.96 -10.60
N VAL A 231 -8.34 17.05 -11.64
CA VAL A 231 -8.15 17.87 -12.82
C VAL A 231 -9.49 18.27 -13.42
N HIS A 232 -9.59 19.50 -13.95
CA HIS A 232 -10.73 19.94 -14.74
C HIS A 232 -10.54 19.65 -16.23
N HIS A 233 -11.40 18.82 -16.79
CA HIS A 233 -11.47 18.63 -18.23
C HIS A 233 -12.37 19.71 -18.84
N PRO A 234 -11.96 20.35 -19.96
CA PRO A 234 -12.72 21.47 -20.55
C PRO A 234 -14.14 21.07 -21.00
N GLU A 235 -14.35 19.83 -21.42
CA GLU A 235 -15.65 19.34 -21.92
C GLU A 235 -16.39 18.46 -20.91
N HIS A 236 -15.67 17.70 -20.06
CA HIS A 236 -16.25 16.71 -19.17
C HIS A 236 -16.28 17.14 -17.69
N GLY A 237 -15.69 18.31 -17.37
CA GLY A 237 -15.70 18.85 -16.01
C GLY A 237 -14.69 18.20 -15.06
N PRO A 238 -14.97 18.17 -13.73
CA PRO A 238 -14.06 17.65 -12.75
C PRO A 238 -13.90 16.12 -12.86
N GLY A 239 -12.69 15.64 -12.69
CA GLY A 239 -12.30 14.23 -12.69
C GLY A 239 -10.87 14.08 -12.25
N LEU A 240 -10.22 12.97 -12.60
CA LEU A 240 -8.86 12.67 -12.14
C LEU A 240 -7.96 12.28 -13.31
N ASP A 241 -6.72 12.77 -13.28
CA ASP A 241 -5.66 12.44 -14.23
C ASP A 241 -4.89 11.20 -13.75
N LEU A 242 -4.64 10.25 -14.63
CA LEU A 242 -4.03 8.95 -14.32
C LEU A 242 -2.51 8.95 -14.50
N TRP A 243 -1.79 8.50 -13.46
CA TRP A 243 -0.34 8.34 -13.42
C TRP A 243 0.05 6.91 -13.06
N VAL A 244 1.11 6.37 -13.66
CA VAL A 244 1.58 5.00 -13.42
C VAL A 244 3.09 4.89 -13.32
N GLY A 245 3.58 3.88 -12.59
CA GLY A 245 4.97 3.45 -12.63
C GLY A 245 5.95 4.19 -11.74
N GLY A 246 5.47 4.87 -10.68
CA GLY A 246 6.34 5.50 -9.69
C GLY A 246 6.86 4.56 -8.60
N GLY A 247 7.93 4.95 -7.95
CA GLY A 247 8.44 4.26 -6.77
C GLY A 247 9.88 4.57 -6.44
N LEU A 248 10.16 4.70 -5.15
CA LEU A 248 11.50 4.89 -4.59
C LEU A 248 12.25 3.55 -4.45
N SER A 249 13.14 3.44 -3.48
CA SER A 249 14.06 2.32 -3.22
C SER A 249 15.33 2.41 -4.07
N THR A 250 16.05 1.32 -4.27
CA THR A 250 17.38 1.28 -4.93
C THR A 250 17.41 1.79 -6.36
N ASN A 251 16.27 1.83 -7.05
CA ASN A 251 16.14 2.37 -8.41
C ASN A 251 14.95 3.34 -8.42
N PRO A 252 15.08 4.57 -7.91
CA PRO A 252 13.97 5.53 -7.87
C PRO A 252 13.53 5.90 -9.29
N MET A 253 12.22 5.92 -9.50
CA MET A 253 11.58 6.38 -10.73
C MET A 253 10.32 7.14 -10.36
N LEU A 254 10.05 8.24 -11.05
CA LEU A 254 8.79 8.95 -10.92
C LEU A 254 7.73 8.31 -11.81
N ALA A 255 6.49 8.38 -11.36
CA ALA A 255 5.34 7.98 -12.16
C ALA A 255 5.26 8.83 -13.44
N GLN A 256 4.72 8.21 -14.46
CA GLN A 256 4.49 8.87 -15.74
C GLN A 256 3.00 9.05 -15.94
N ARG A 257 2.65 10.19 -16.47
CA ARG A 257 1.28 10.55 -16.77
C ARG A 257 0.80 9.79 -18.02
N LEU A 258 -0.39 9.12 -17.91
CA LEU A 258 -1.00 8.46 -19.07
C LEU A 258 -1.70 9.42 -20.02
N GLY A 259 -1.95 10.67 -19.59
CA GLY A 259 -2.73 11.64 -20.36
C GLY A 259 -4.22 11.29 -20.45
N ALA A 260 -4.74 10.58 -19.43
CA ALA A 260 -6.12 10.11 -19.41
C ALA A 260 -6.90 10.78 -18.27
N TRP A 261 -8.07 11.32 -18.60
CA TRP A 261 -9.04 11.80 -17.65
C TRP A 261 -10.01 10.68 -17.27
N VAL A 262 -10.28 10.53 -15.97
CA VAL A 262 -11.14 9.49 -15.42
C VAL A 262 -12.22 10.15 -14.55
N PRO A 263 -13.51 9.92 -14.79
CA PRO A 263 -14.58 10.38 -13.90
C PRO A 263 -14.49 9.65 -12.56
N LEU A 264 -14.93 10.29 -11.49
CA LEU A 264 -14.76 9.79 -10.12
C LEU A 264 -15.33 8.39 -9.91
N ASP A 265 -16.50 8.12 -10.45
CA ASP A 265 -17.22 6.85 -10.32
C ASP A 265 -16.54 5.70 -11.11
N GLU A 266 -15.71 6.00 -12.10
CA GLU A 266 -14.95 5.00 -12.85
C GLU A 266 -13.55 4.74 -12.29
N VAL A 267 -13.08 5.54 -11.34
CA VAL A 267 -11.74 5.37 -10.73
C VAL A 267 -11.53 3.96 -10.17
N PRO A 268 -12.49 3.33 -9.44
CA PRO A 268 -12.30 1.96 -8.97
C PRO A 268 -12.10 0.93 -10.09
N ASP A 269 -12.83 1.08 -11.20
CA ASP A 269 -12.73 0.14 -12.33
C ASP A 269 -11.41 0.34 -13.10
N VAL A 270 -10.98 1.58 -13.30
CA VAL A 270 -9.68 1.88 -13.92
C VAL A 270 -8.52 1.43 -13.02
N TRP A 271 -8.66 1.60 -11.71
CA TRP A 271 -7.69 1.10 -10.74
C TRP A 271 -7.57 -0.44 -10.80
N GLU A 272 -8.70 -1.12 -10.85
CA GLU A 272 -8.77 -2.57 -10.98
C GLU A 272 -8.10 -3.06 -12.28
N ALA A 273 -8.34 -2.39 -13.38
CA ALA A 273 -7.69 -2.69 -14.66
C ALA A 273 -6.16 -2.53 -14.57
N VAL A 274 -5.66 -1.46 -13.92
CA VAL A 274 -4.22 -1.24 -13.74
C VAL A 274 -3.58 -2.30 -12.84
N VAL A 275 -4.22 -2.68 -11.72
CA VAL A 275 -3.70 -3.71 -10.82
C VAL A 275 -3.75 -5.10 -11.45
N SER A 276 -4.78 -5.41 -12.25
CA SER A 276 -4.89 -6.64 -13.01
C SER A 276 -3.81 -6.74 -14.09
N LEU A 277 -3.58 -5.67 -14.85
CA LEU A 277 -2.48 -5.60 -15.79
C LEU A 277 -1.14 -5.85 -15.09
N PHE A 278 -0.92 -5.25 -13.93
CA PHE A 278 0.29 -5.49 -13.14
C PHE A 278 0.39 -6.92 -12.63
N ARG A 279 -0.71 -7.53 -12.17
CA ARG A 279 -0.76 -8.93 -11.75
C ARG A 279 -0.31 -9.86 -12.87
N ASP A 280 -0.79 -9.63 -14.09
CA ASP A 280 -0.66 -10.52 -15.21
C ASP A 280 0.62 -10.29 -16.02
N TYR A 281 1.02 -9.03 -16.24
CA TYR A 281 2.22 -8.66 -17.01
C TYR A 281 3.42 -8.26 -16.16
N GLY A 282 3.26 -8.08 -14.85
CA GLY A 282 4.36 -7.73 -13.94
C GLY A 282 5.41 -8.84 -13.85
N TYR A 283 6.67 -8.45 -13.75
CA TYR A 283 7.79 -9.37 -13.67
C TYR A 283 7.88 -10.06 -12.31
N ARG A 284 7.89 -11.39 -12.26
CA ARG A 284 7.91 -12.16 -11.00
C ARG A 284 9.25 -12.82 -10.70
N ARG A 285 10.13 -13.00 -11.69
CA ARG A 285 11.40 -13.71 -11.51
C ARG A 285 12.35 -13.04 -10.53
N LEU A 286 12.70 -11.76 -10.78
CA LEU A 286 13.65 -11.01 -9.98
C LEU A 286 12.90 -10.06 -9.05
N ARG A 287 12.84 -10.39 -7.77
CA ARG A 287 12.11 -9.60 -6.78
C ARG A 287 12.54 -8.12 -6.73
N SER A 288 13.81 -7.81 -6.99
CA SER A 288 14.32 -6.44 -7.07
C SER A 288 13.84 -5.68 -8.31
N LYS A 289 13.27 -6.36 -9.30
CA LYS A 289 12.75 -5.82 -10.56
C LYS A 289 11.24 -6.07 -10.74
N ALA A 290 10.54 -6.49 -9.69
CA ALA A 290 9.15 -6.92 -9.77
C ALA A 290 8.10 -5.79 -9.57
N ARG A 291 8.52 -4.52 -9.40
CA ARG A 291 7.61 -3.38 -9.27
C ARG A 291 7.06 -2.93 -10.63
N LEU A 292 5.84 -2.38 -10.63
CA LEU A 292 5.17 -1.86 -11.84
C LEU A 292 6.05 -0.89 -12.65
N LYS A 293 6.82 -0.04 -11.98
CA LYS A 293 7.71 0.94 -12.63
C LYS A 293 8.69 0.32 -13.65
N PHE A 294 9.08 -0.93 -13.48
CA PHE A 294 9.97 -1.61 -14.44
C PHE A 294 9.21 -2.02 -15.70
N LEU A 295 7.96 -2.45 -15.57
CA LEU A 295 7.09 -2.73 -16.70
C LEU A 295 6.81 -1.46 -17.52
N VAL A 296 6.42 -0.37 -16.81
CA VAL A 296 6.17 0.94 -17.46
C VAL A 296 7.43 1.47 -18.15
N LYS A 297 8.61 1.33 -17.52
CA LYS A 297 9.89 1.71 -18.15
C LYS A 297 10.17 0.96 -19.42
N ASP A 298 9.86 -0.34 -19.47
CA ASP A 298 10.16 -1.18 -20.63
C ASP A 298 9.16 -1.00 -21.76
N TRP A 299 7.90 -0.74 -21.42
CA TRP A 299 6.84 -0.58 -22.40
C TRP A 299 6.67 0.86 -22.90
N GLY A 300 6.94 1.84 -22.07
CA GLY A 300 6.47 3.23 -22.27
C GLY A 300 5.00 3.38 -21.94
N VAL A 301 4.56 4.64 -21.80
CA VAL A 301 3.16 4.96 -21.41
C VAL A 301 2.17 4.67 -22.53
N GLU A 302 2.57 4.83 -23.79
CA GLU A 302 1.72 4.59 -24.96
C GLU A 302 1.30 3.11 -25.02
N LYS A 303 2.27 2.18 -24.96
CA LYS A 303 1.98 0.75 -24.97
C LYS A 303 1.22 0.33 -23.70
N PHE A 304 1.57 0.91 -22.53
CA PHE A 304 0.86 0.62 -21.29
C PHE A 304 -0.62 0.98 -21.42
N ARG A 305 -0.93 2.17 -21.92
CA ARG A 305 -2.29 2.65 -22.16
C ARG A 305 -3.01 1.79 -23.20
N GLU A 306 -2.37 1.47 -24.31
CA GLU A 306 -2.95 0.59 -25.35
C GLU A 306 -3.40 -0.76 -24.78
N VAL A 307 -2.53 -1.43 -23.99
CA VAL A 307 -2.87 -2.72 -23.38
C VAL A 307 -3.96 -2.56 -22.33
N LEU A 308 -3.90 -1.51 -21.50
CA LEU A 308 -4.93 -1.21 -20.50
C LEU A 308 -6.31 -1.05 -21.13
N GLU A 309 -6.42 -0.24 -22.18
CA GLU A 309 -7.68 0.02 -22.90
C GLU A 309 -8.19 -1.21 -23.63
N ARG A 310 -7.32 -1.91 -24.36
CA ARG A 310 -7.68 -3.05 -25.21
C ARG A 310 -8.01 -4.31 -24.39
N GLU A 311 -7.20 -4.65 -23.40
CA GLU A 311 -7.26 -5.97 -22.76
C GLU A 311 -8.03 -5.97 -21.45
N TYR A 312 -8.06 -4.86 -20.73
CA TYR A 312 -8.70 -4.77 -19.41
C TYR A 312 -9.98 -3.93 -19.44
N LEU A 313 -9.91 -2.67 -19.87
CA LEU A 313 -11.07 -1.79 -19.90
C LEU A 313 -12.05 -2.09 -21.03
N LYS A 314 -11.58 -2.65 -22.18
CA LYS A 314 -12.37 -2.91 -23.40
C LYS A 314 -13.01 -1.64 -24.00
N ARG A 315 -12.43 -0.50 -23.67
CA ARG A 315 -12.82 0.82 -24.18
C ARG A 315 -11.64 1.79 -24.10
N PRO A 316 -11.62 2.86 -24.92
CA PRO A 316 -10.63 3.90 -24.78
C PRO A 316 -10.88 4.73 -23.50
N LEU A 317 -9.81 5.31 -22.96
CA LEU A 317 -9.85 6.37 -21.97
C LEU A 317 -9.95 7.72 -22.66
N ILE A 318 -10.64 8.66 -22.02
CA ILE A 318 -10.76 10.06 -22.50
C ILE A 318 -9.39 10.73 -22.29
N ASP A 319 -8.89 11.45 -23.30
CA ASP A 319 -7.69 12.26 -23.15
C ASP A 319 -7.95 13.42 -22.19
N GLY A 320 -6.99 13.76 -21.33
CA GLY A 320 -7.17 14.81 -20.34
C GLY A 320 -5.96 15.71 -20.15
N PRO A 321 -6.17 16.93 -19.61
CA PRO A 321 -5.10 17.86 -19.30
C PRO A 321 -4.26 17.38 -18.10
N ALA A 322 -3.10 17.99 -17.90
CA ALA A 322 -2.32 17.81 -16.70
C ALA A 322 -2.99 18.54 -15.52
N PRO A 323 -2.83 18.02 -14.28
CA PRO A 323 -3.25 18.75 -13.09
C PRO A 323 -2.51 20.09 -12.97
N GLU A 324 -3.17 21.08 -12.40
CA GLU A 324 -2.52 22.33 -12.05
C GLU A 324 -1.46 22.12 -10.95
N ALA A 325 -0.42 22.96 -10.97
CA ALA A 325 0.61 22.90 -9.93
C ALA A 325 0.00 23.20 -8.55
N ALA A 326 0.57 22.56 -7.52
CA ALA A 326 0.14 22.79 -6.14
C ALA A 326 0.25 24.27 -5.76
N VAL A 327 -0.83 24.84 -5.25
CA VAL A 327 -0.89 26.24 -4.79
C VAL A 327 -0.35 26.43 -3.39
N ARG A 328 -0.18 25.35 -2.63
CA ARG A 328 0.29 25.34 -1.24
C ARG A 328 1.38 24.28 -1.03
N PRO A 329 2.21 24.43 0.03
CA PRO A 329 3.08 23.35 0.44
C PRO A 329 2.29 22.08 0.77
N ILE A 330 2.77 20.93 0.30
CA ILE A 330 2.13 19.62 0.48
C ILE A 330 2.41 18.98 1.85
N ASP A 331 3.08 19.68 2.76
CA ASP A 331 3.35 19.22 4.13
C ASP A 331 2.13 19.40 5.06
N HIS A 332 1.16 20.20 4.66
CA HIS A 332 -0.06 20.54 5.39
C HIS A 332 0.16 21.10 6.81
N VAL A 333 1.37 21.54 7.15
CA VAL A 333 1.69 22.08 8.47
C VAL A 333 1.13 23.49 8.65
N GLY A 334 0.54 23.77 9.80
CA GLY A 334 -0.05 25.07 10.15
C GLY A 334 -1.57 25.11 10.03
N VAL A 335 -2.13 26.32 10.05
CA VAL A 335 -3.58 26.54 9.99
C VAL A 335 -4.05 26.74 8.57
N GLN A 336 -5.02 25.94 8.14
CA GLN A 336 -5.61 25.99 6.81
C GLN A 336 -7.12 26.22 6.91
N LYS A 337 -7.64 27.14 6.10
CA LYS A 337 -9.09 27.38 6.01
C LYS A 337 -9.76 26.25 5.23
N LEU A 338 -10.90 25.82 5.70
CA LEU A 338 -11.72 24.79 5.08
C LEU A 338 -12.92 25.38 4.33
N ARG A 339 -13.48 24.60 3.43
CA ARG A 339 -14.66 24.94 2.60
C ARG A 339 -15.90 25.26 3.46
N ASN A 340 -16.04 24.59 4.62
CA ASN A 340 -17.14 24.79 5.57
C ASN A 340 -16.98 26.03 6.47
N GLY A 341 -15.92 26.85 6.27
CA GLY A 341 -15.61 28.04 7.06
C GLY A 341 -14.82 27.76 8.36
N LEU A 342 -14.59 26.51 8.69
CA LEU A 342 -13.73 26.11 9.82
C LEU A 342 -12.25 26.16 9.43
N ASN A 343 -11.39 25.76 10.35
CA ASN A 343 -9.95 25.64 10.12
C ASN A 343 -9.49 24.23 10.46
N ALA A 344 -8.60 23.69 9.63
CA ALA A 344 -7.78 22.55 9.96
C ALA A 344 -6.44 23.02 10.55
N VAL A 345 -5.90 22.24 11.49
CA VAL A 345 -4.58 22.47 12.07
C VAL A 345 -3.70 21.28 11.75
N GLY A 346 -2.70 21.52 10.88
CA GLY A 346 -1.71 20.51 10.52
C GLY A 346 -0.56 20.49 11.51
N VAL A 347 -0.26 19.32 12.06
CA VAL A 347 0.83 19.11 13.03
C VAL A 347 1.72 17.97 12.52
N ALA A 348 3.02 18.21 12.46
CA ALA A 348 4.01 17.16 12.14
C ALA A 348 4.64 16.64 13.44
N ALA A 349 4.36 15.38 13.78
CA ALA A 349 5.05 14.70 14.88
C ALA A 349 6.49 14.37 14.49
N ILE A 350 7.44 14.55 15.40
CA ILE A 350 8.85 14.24 15.17
C ILE A 350 9.01 12.76 14.81
N ALA A 351 9.51 12.48 13.62
CA ALA A 351 9.61 11.13 13.04
C ALA A 351 8.29 10.33 13.05
N GLY A 352 7.14 11.02 13.07
CA GLY A 352 5.81 10.40 13.18
C GLY A 352 5.47 9.84 14.56
N ARG A 353 6.34 9.94 15.57
CA ARG A 353 6.16 9.33 16.88
C ARG A 353 5.08 10.04 17.70
N VAL A 354 4.15 9.26 18.18
CA VAL A 354 3.07 9.69 19.09
C VAL A 354 2.93 8.70 20.27
N SER A 355 2.28 9.14 21.35
CA SER A 355 1.92 8.23 22.45
C SER A 355 0.46 7.82 22.38
N GLY A 356 0.10 6.69 22.98
CA GLY A 356 -1.28 6.27 23.12
C GLY A 356 -2.09 7.24 23.96
N THR A 357 -1.48 7.84 24.97
CA THR A 357 -2.09 8.90 25.79
C THR A 357 -2.50 10.11 24.94
N ILE A 358 -1.63 10.59 24.04
CA ILE A 358 -1.93 11.70 23.12
C ILE A 358 -3.05 11.32 22.13
N LEU A 359 -3.00 10.13 21.55
CA LEU A 359 -4.03 9.66 20.62
C LEU A 359 -5.40 9.49 21.29
N THR A 360 -5.42 9.13 22.58
CA THR A 360 -6.65 8.94 23.35
C THR A 360 -7.30 10.27 23.71
N ALA A 361 -6.51 11.27 24.04
CA ALA A 361 -6.97 12.62 24.41
C ALA A 361 -7.61 13.37 23.24
#